data_d0e082e7cd6a9e089d3afb2a02c1149e
#
_entry.id   d0e082e7cd6a9e089d3afb2a02c1149e
#
_cell.length_a   1.000
_cell.length_b   1.000
_cell.length_c   1.000
_cell.angle_alpha   90.00
_cell.angle_beta   90.00
_cell.angle_gamma   90.00
#
_symmetry.space_group_name_H-M   'P 1'
#
loop_
_entity.id
_entity.type
_entity.pdbx_description
1 polymer ?
#
loop_
_entity_poly.entity_id
_entity_poly.type
_entity_poly.pdbx_seq_one_letter_code
_entity_poly.pdbx_strand_id
1 'polypeptide(L)'
;MGRAAFRKAEQGRGSYAHVAHRDTPHEVQDEKNGHARRTSEQSAKFTPAPTATKDPNATQLTGHTAEVFVSAWNPSVPGMLASGAGDATVRIWDMMSPDEAPAVCKHLPPTQAKNVSSVEWNSDGTLLASGSHDGILRLWTPQGDLHLVMSMHQGPIFGVHWNQKGTMLLTGGADGTAIVWDVGSGRTRQQISLHSNNVMDVQWLTGRSFEHVAHPNQALADALFATCSADATVHLCKLGEPKPIKTFARHTDEVNAIRFDPSQTLLASASDDANVHIWPLNLSGLATSTTSVAPNDTEPLHILRGHTQEVYALAWNNTGPGSSHPDKPRMLATASFDHTARIWNADTGACLHVIQGHEMSVFTLCFSPCARYLATGGIDHRVLITRVSDAHTVYSYTGGGSIMDLAWTQTPRTQLAVAQSDKQLVVLDLSTSLH
;
A
#
# COMPACT_ATOMS: atom_id res chain seq x y z
N MET A 1 0.28 -2.89 1.04
CA MET A 1 -0.74 -1.88 0.82
C MET A 1 -1.89 -2.26 -0.10
N GLY A 2 -1.75 -2.99 -1.14
CA GLY A 2 -2.75 -3.14 -2.20
C GLY A 2 -3.98 -4.03 -1.99
N ARG A 3 -4.31 -4.53 -0.81
CA ARG A 3 -5.17 -5.73 -0.75
C ARG A 3 -6.45 -5.70 -0.02
N ALA A 4 -6.57 -4.95 1.00
CA ALA A 4 -7.87 -4.62 1.54
C ALA A 4 -8.65 -3.89 0.45
N ALA A 5 -7.95 -3.02 -0.27
CA ALA A 5 -8.44 -2.30 -1.42
C ALA A 5 -8.92 -3.21 -2.57
N PHE A 6 -8.14 -4.26 -2.94
CA PHE A 6 -8.56 -5.19 -4.00
C PHE A 6 -9.86 -5.94 -3.66
N ARG A 7 -10.02 -6.38 -2.39
CA ARG A 7 -11.30 -6.97 -1.96
C ARG A 7 -12.46 -6.01 -2.09
N LYS A 8 -12.28 -4.72 -1.78
CA LYS A 8 -13.34 -3.71 -1.99
C LYS A 8 -13.61 -3.46 -3.48
N ALA A 9 -12.57 -3.43 -4.31
CA ALA A 9 -12.73 -3.32 -5.75
C ALA A 9 -13.47 -4.54 -6.35
N GLU A 10 -13.21 -5.75 -5.86
CA GLU A 10 -13.97 -6.95 -6.25
C GLU A 10 -15.40 -6.94 -5.72
N GLN A 11 -15.62 -6.50 -4.47
CA GLN A 11 -16.96 -6.36 -3.88
C GLN A 11 -17.75 -5.24 -4.55
N GLY A 12 -17.09 -4.15 -4.96
CA GLY A 12 -17.69 -3.07 -5.75
C GLY A 12 -18.17 -3.54 -7.12
N ARG A 13 -17.45 -4.47 -7.78
CA ARG A 13 -17.94 -5.13 -9.00
C ARG A 13 -19.20 -5.96 -8.76
N GLY A 14 -19.36 -6.55 -7.58
CA GLY A 14 -20.58 -7.28 -7.17
C GLY A 14 -21.76 -6.36 -6.85
N SER A 15 -21.54 -5.15 -6.32
CA SER A 15 -22.63 -4.23 -5.96
C SER A 15 -23.20 -3.48 -7.17
N TYR A 16 -22.45 -3.26 -8.22
CA TYR A 16 -22.99 -2.68 -9.47
C TYR A 16 -23.90 -3.63 -10.25
N ALA A 17 -23.85 -4.93 -9.97
CA ALA A 17 -24.76 -5.92 -10.56
C ALA A 17 -26.08 -6.11 -9.77
N HIS A 18 -26.21 -5.52 -8.58
CA HIS A 18 -27.35 -5.76 -7.68
C HIS A 18 -28.21 -4.51 -7.35
N VAL A 19 -28.03 -3.39 -8.04
CA VAL A 19 -28.90 -2.21 -7.91
C VAL A 19 -30.10 -2.23 -8.89
N ALA A 20 -30.37 -3.34 -9.53
CA ALA A 20 -31.64 -3.58 -10.23
C ALA A 20 -32.42 -4.65 -9.48
N HIS A 21 -33.53 -4.25 -8.86
CA HIS A 21 -34.60 -5.01 -8.23
C HIS A 21 -34.57 -5.20 -6.71
N ARG A 22 -35.13 -4.20 -6.04
CA ARG A 22 -36.03 -4.40 -4.90
C ARG A 22 -37.25 -3.50 -5.09
N ASP A 23 -38.23 -4.00 -5.82
CA ASP A 23 -39.59 -3.55 -5.69
C ASP A 23 -40.41 -4.69 -5.12
N THR A 24 -41.03 -4.43 -3.96
CA THR A 24 -42.05 -5.26 -3.33
C THR A 24 -43.37 -5.12 -4.06
N PRO A 25 -44.19 -6.18 -4.19
CA PRO A 25 -45.44 -6.13 -4.93
C PRO A 25 -46.56 -5.53 -4.09
N HIS A 26 -47.19 -4.50 -4.62
CA HIS A 26 -48.59 -4.17 -4.29
C HIS A 26 -49.43 -4.38 -5.54
N GLU A 27 -50.34 -5.32 -5.42
CA GLU A 27 -51.44 -5.55 -6.38
C GLU A 27 -52.34 -4.33 -6.48
N VAL A 28 -52.62 -3.87 -7.69
CA VAL A 28 -53.90 -3.30 -8.11
C VAL A 28 -54.10 -3.56 -9.62
N GLN A 29 -55.31 -3.99 -9.96
CA GLN A 29 -55.80 -4.50 -11.24
C GLN A 29 -55.95 -3.44 -12.33
N ASP A 30 -55.81 -3.94 -13.55
CA ASP A 30 -56.45 -3.60 -14.83
C ASP A 30 -56.61 -2.14 -15.29
N GLU A 31 -56.00 -1.84 -16.44
CA GLU A 31 -56.77 -1.56 -17.67
C GLU A 31 -55.88 -1.49 -18.92
N LYS A 32 -56.41 -2.01 -20.01
CA LYS A 32 -55.86 -2.12 -21.35
C LYS A 32 -55.68 -0.75 -22.03
N ASN A 33 -54.53 -0.51 -22.72
CA ASN A 33 -54.56 -0.02 -24.09
C ASN A 33 -53.14 -0.06 -24.69
N GLY A 34 -53.05 -0.64 -25.89
CA GLY A 34 -51.82 -0.86 -26.63
C GLY A 34 -51.30 0.39 -27.31
N HIS A 35 -49.97 0.48 -27.35
CA HIS A 35 -49.25 1.09 -28.47
C HIS A 35 -47.82 0.55 -28.46
N ALA A 36 -47.50 -0.19 -29.48
CA ALA A 36 -46.17 -0.69 -29.75
C ALA A 36 -45.19 0.45 -30.04
N ARG A 37 -44.13 0.60 -29.22
CA ARG A 37 -42.92 1.29 -29.60
C ARG A 37 -41.75 0.33 -29.48
N ARG A 38 -41.21 -0.06 -30.62
CA ARG A 38 -39.90 -0.71 -30.75
C ARG A 38 -38.86 0.26 -30.22
N THR A 39 -38.20 -0.07 -29.14
CA THR A 39 -36.91 0.48 -28.74
C THR A 39 -35.85 -0.56 -29.04
N SER A 40 -35.00 -0.23 -30.00
CA SER A 40 -33.81 -1.00 -30.36
C SER A 40 -32.85 -1.11 -29.19
N GLU A 41 -32.67 -2.32 -28.69
CA GLU A 41 -31.53 -2.67 -27.84
C GLU A 41 -30.26 -2.54 -28.67
N GLN A 42 -29.52 -1.46 -28.48
CA GLN A 42 -28.13 -1.39 -28.87
C GLN A 42 -27.32 -2.16 -27.83
N SER A 43 -27.03 -3.42 -28.11
CA SER A 43 -25.96 -4.14 -27.39
C SER A 43 -24.66 -3.40 -27.64
N ALA A 44 -24.11 -2.81 -26.58
CA ALA A 44 -22.77 -2.26 -26.59
C ALA A 44 -21.80 -3.38 -26.97
N LYS A 45 -21.24 -3.32 -28.16
CA LYS A 45 -20.16 -4.19 -28.62
C LYS A 45 -18.95 -3.93 -27.74
N PHE A 46 -18.59 -4.91 -26.93
CA PHE A 46 -17.33 -4.95 -26.22
C PHE A 46 -16.21 -4.91 -27.27
N THR A 47 -15.56 -3.77 -27.43
CA THR A 47 -14.32 -3.69 -28.20
C THR A 47 -13.24 -4.40 -27.39
N PRO A 48 -12.54 -5.42 -27.96
CA PRO A 48 -11.41 -6.03 -27.27
C PRO A 48 -10.36 -4.94 -27.02
N ALA A 49 -9.76 -4.98 -25.82
CA ALA A 49 -8.66 -4.10 -25.46
C ALA A 49 -7.58 -4.13 -26.54
N PRO A 50 -6.94 -3.00 -26.85
CA PRO A 50 -5.86 -2.95 -27.83
C PRO A 50 -4.79 -3.95 -27.41
N THR A 51 -4.34 -4.80 -28.34
CA THR A 51 -3.21 -5.70 -28.17
C THR A 51 -2.04 -4.88 -27.65
N ALA A 52 -1.54 -5.23 -26.45
CA ALA A 52 -0.42 -4.56 -25.81
C ALA A 52 0.75 -4.45 -26.80
N THR A 53 1.05 -3.26 -27.25
CA THR A 53 2.27 -2.98 -28.00
C THR A 53 3.43 -3.28 -27.05
N LYS A 54 4.37 -4.14 -27.46
CA LYS A 54 5.55 -4.44 -26.63
C LYS A 54 6.30 -3.13 -26.38
N ASP A 55 6.22 -2.64 -25.14
CA ASP A 55 7.01 -1.52 -24.71
C ASP A 55 8.48 -1.97 -24.65
N PRO A 56 9.40 -1.31 -25.38
CA PRO A 56 10.81 -1.70 -25.43
C PRO A 56 11.52 -1.60 -24.08
N ASN A 57 10.96 -0.80 -23.14
CA ASN A 57 11.51 -0.62 -21.81
C ASN A 57 10.96 -1.66 -20.80
N ALA A 58 10.04 -2.52 -21.22
CA ALA A 58 9.36 -3.47 -20.34
C ALA A 58 9.97 -4.87 -20.42
N THR A 59 10.50 -5.35 -19.30
CA THR A 59 10.89 -6.75 -19.11
C THR A 59 9.78 -7.49 -18.38
N GLN A 60 9.21 -8.52 -19.03
CA GLN A 60 8.15 -9.34 -18.45
C GLN A 60 8.74 -10.53 -17.69
N LEU A 61 8.40 -10.66 -16.42
CA LEU A 61 8.79 -11.77 -15.55
C LEU A 61 7.61 -12.73 -15.40
N THR A 62 7.70 -13.88 -16.08
CA THR A 62 6.62 -14.85 -16.15
C THR A 62 6.88 -16.02 -15.20
N GLY A 63 5.81 -16.59 -14.64
CA GLY A 63 5.92 -17.77 -13.78
C GLY A 63 4.84 -17.89 -12.72
N HIS A 64 4.30 -16.77 -12.20
CA HIS A 64 3.11 -16.82 -11.35
C HIS A 64 1.91 -17.39 -12.11
N THR A 65 1.07 -18.14 -11.40
CA THR A 65 -0.14 -18.76 -11.98
C THR A 65 -1.44 -18.09 -11.57
N ALA A 66 -1.35 -17.07 -10.70
CA ALA A 66 -2.44 -16.20 -10.30
C ALA A 66 -1.93 -14.73 -10.21
N GLU A 67 -2.84 -13.79 -9.93
CA GLU A 67 -2.56 -12.36 -9.85
C GLU A 67 -1.35 -12.07 -8.95
N VAL A 68 -0.46 -11.21 -9.44
CA VAL A 68 0.66 -10.69 -8.65
C VAL A 68 0.19 -9.44 -7.90
N PHE A 69 0.27 -9.51 -6.61
CA PHE A 69 -0.29 -8.46 -5.78
C PHE A 69 0.73 -7.46 -5.26
N VAL A 70 1.92 -7.85 -4.99
CA VAL A 70 2.92 -7.07 -4.27
C VAL A 70 4.30 -7.37 -4.78
N SER A 71 5.16 -6.36 -4.76
CA SER A 71 6.56 -6.46 -5.14
C SER A 71 7.45 -5.66 -4.19
N ALA A 72 8.68 -6.10 -3.99
CA ALA A 72 9.66 -5.41 -3.17
C ALA A 72 11.08 -5.62 -3.70
N TRP A 73 11.79 -4.54 -3.96
CA TRP A 73 13.22 -4.59 -4.27
C TRP A 73 14.05 -4.85 -3.02
N ASN A 74 15.07 -5.68 -3.15
CA ASN A 74 16.05 -5.87 -2.09
C ASN A 74 16.85 -4.56 -1.91
N PRO A 75 16.95 -4.01 -0.69
CA PRO A 75 17.62 -2.74 -0.46
C PRO A 75 19.15 -2.82 -0.58
N SER A 76 19.74 -4.00 -0.46
CA SER A 76 21.19 -4.20 -0.38
C SER A 76 21.77 -4.97 -1.56
N VAL A 77 20.97 -5.84 -2.21
CA VAL A 77 21.39 -6.63 -3.37
C VAL A 77 20.81 -6.00 -4.64
N PRO A 78 21.64 -5.33 -5.47
CA PRO A 78 21.15 -4.69 -6.69
C PRO A 78 20.52 -5.71 -7.66
N GLY A 79 19.37 -5.36 -8.21
CA GLY A 79 18.66 -6.20 -9.19
C GLY A 79 17.85 -7.34 -8.59
N MET A 80 17.87 -7.57 -7.27
CA MET A 80 17.05 -8.60 -6.64
C MET A 80 15.65 -8.05 -6.33
N LEU A 81 14.62 -8.73 -6.85
CA LEU A 81 13.21 -8.33 -6.73
C LEU A 81 12.39 -9.50 -6.19
N ALA A 82 11.56 -9.26 -5.19
CA ALA A 82 10.58 -10.23 -4.71
C ALA A 82 9.17 -9.89 -5.20
N SER A 83 8.34 -10.90 -5.44
CA SER A 83 6.91 -10.73 -5.75
C SER A 83 6.06 -11.75 -5.00
N GLY A 84 4.89 -11.32 -4.54
CA GLY A 84 3.91 -12.16 -3.87
C GLY A 84 2.60 -12.24 -4.68
N ALA A 85 2.04 -13.45 -4.79
CA ALA A 85 0.89 -13.68 -5.66
C ALA A 85 -0.23 -14.51 -5.04
N GLY A 86 -1.36 -14.58 -5.76
CA GLY A 86 -2.53 -15.37 -5.42
C GLY A 86 -2.31 -16.89 -5.54
N ASP A 87 -1.23 -17.31 -6.18
CA ASP A 87 -0.84 -18.71 -6.30
C ASP A 87 -0.17 -19.29 -5.04
N ALA A 88 -0.21 -18.56 -3.93
CA ALA A 88 0.41 -18.92 -2.66
C ALA A 88 1.94 -19.05 -2.75
N THR A 89 2.57 -18.34 -3.67
CA THR A 89 4.03 -18.31 -3.77
C THR A 89 4.57 -16.88 -3.66
N VAL A 90 5.78 -16.79 -3.12
CA VAL A 90 6.66 -15.66 -3.34
C VAL A 90 7.72 -16.11 -4.34
N ARG A 91 8.08 -15.24 -5.26
CA ARG A 91 9.19 -15.46 -6.19
C ARG A 91 10.26 -14.41 -5.99
N ILE A 92 11.52 -14.84 -6.02
CA ILE A 92 12.68 -13.96 -5.94
C ILE A 92 13.39 -14.02 -7.29
N TRP A 93 13.49 -12.88 -7.93
CA TRP A 93 13.99 -12.67 -9.29
C TRP A 93 15.34 -11.99 -9.23
N ASP A 94 16.26 -12.40 -10.10
CA ASP A 94 17.52 -11.68 -10.35
C ASP A 94 17.44 -10.94 -11.70
N MET A 95 17.35 -9.61 -11.64
CA MET A 95 17.31 -8.76 -12.83
C MET A 95 18.66 -8.59 -13.51
N MET A 96 19.75 -9.12 -12.92
CA MET A 96 21.06 -9.21 -13.59
C MET A 96 21.11 -10.44 -14.51
N SER A 97 20.27 -11.44 -14.23
CA SER A 97 20.10 -12.69 -15.00
C SER A 97 18.62 -12.99 -15.20
N PRO A 98 17.86 -12.14 -15.91
CA PRO A 98 16.38 -12.23 -16.00
C PRO A 98 15.87 -13.49 -16.71
N ASP A 99 16.72 -14.17 -17.48
CA ASP A 99 16.40 -15.43 -18.16
C ASP A 99 16.54 -16.66 -17.23
N GLU A 100 17.14 -16.51 -16.05
CA GLU A 100 17.23 -17.58 -15.06
C GLU A 100 15.90 -17.75 -14.32
N ALA A 101 15.59 -19.00 -13.94
CA ALA A 101 14.38 -19.29 -13.20
C ALA A 101 14.44 -18.66 -11.79
N PRO A 102 13.36 -17.98 -11.35
CA PRO A 102 13.33 -17.37 -10.02
C PRO A 102 13.32 -18.42 -8.93
N ALA A 103 13.87 -18.10 -7.76
CA ALA A 103 13.66 -18.89 -6.56
C ALA A 103 12.17 -18.84 -6.16
N VAL A 104 11.58 -20.00 -5.84
CA VAL A 104 10.15 -20.15 -5.55
C VAL A 104 9.92 -20.53 -4.11
N CYS A 105 9.46 -19.58 -3.32
CA CYS A 105 9.09 -19.73 -1.92
C CYS A 105 7.63 -20.18 -1.80
N LYS A 106 7.36 -21.42 -1.45
CA LYS A 106 6.00 -21.99 -1.41
C LYS A 106 5.40 -21.91 -0.02
N HIS A 107 4.21 -21.33 0.09
CA HIS A 107 3.40 -21.34 1.30
C HIS A 107 2.68 -22.70 1.40
N LEU A 108 3.25 -23.66 2.09
CA LEU A 108 2.70 -25.00 2.27
C LEU A 108 1.96 -25.14 3.62
N PRO A 109 0.94 -26.02 3.74
CA PRO A 109 0.41 -26.94 2.73
C PRO A 109 -0.54 -26.21 1.73
N PRO A 110 -0.64 -26.69 0.47
CA PRO A 110 -1.40 -26.04 -0.60
C PRO A 110 -2.91 -26.31 -0.52
N THR A 111 -3.49 -26.42 0.68
CA THR A 111 -4.87 -26.89 0.88
C THR A 111 -5.96 -25.91 0.42
N GLN A 112 -5.67 -24.66 0.16
CA GLN A 112 -6.55 -23.67 -0.48
C GLN A 112 -5.69 -22.54 -1.08
N ALA A 113 -6.16 -21.89 -2.15
CA ALA A 113 -5.51 -20.71 -2.70
C ALA A 113 -5.38 -19.62 -1.61
N LYS A 114 -4.15 -19.35 -1.18
CA LYS A 114 -3.85 -18.44 -0.08
C LYS A 114 -2.94 -17.34 -0.59
N ASN A 115 -3.56 -16.21 -0.86
CA ASN A 115 -2.88 -15.06 -1.42
C ASN A 115 -1.74 -14.60 -0.52
N VAL A 116 -0.58 -14.37 -1.08
CA VAL A 116 0.49 -13.67 -0.40
C VAL A 116 0.14 -12.17 -0.41
N SER A 117 -0.11 -11.57 0.73
CA SER A 117 -0.62 -10.21 0.91
C SER A 117 0.44 -9.16 1.06
N SER A 118 1.56 -9.45 1.59
CA SER A 118 2.60 -8.47 1.83
C SER A 118 3.96 -9.15 1.72
N VAL A 119 4.93 -8.46 1.15
CA VAL A 119 6.33 -8.87 1.14
C VAL A 119 7.20 -7.66 1.47
N GLU A 120 8.20 -7.85 2.30
CA GLU A 120 9.16 -6.81 2.64
C GLU A 120 10.51 -7.41 2.99
N TRP A 121 11.58 -6.85 2.44
CA TRP A 121 12.95 -7.17 2.82
C TRP A 121 13.34 -6.45 4.11
N ASN A 122 14.13 -7.08 4.97
CA ASN A 122 14.78 -6.36 6.06
C ASN A 122 15.83 -5.36 5.52
N SER A 123 16.28 -4.47 6.36
CA SER A 123 17.13 -3.33 5.96
C SER A 123 18.48 -3.73 5.36
N ASP A 124 19.03 -4.89 5.73
CA ASP A 124 20.29 -5.43 5.20
C ASP A 124 20.10 -6.38 4.01
N GLY A 125 18.85 -6.66 3.62
CA GLY A 125 18.52 -7.48 2.46
C GLY A 125 18.76 -8.98 2.65
N THR A 126 19.02 -9.45 3.86
CA THR A 126 19.34 -10.86 4.16
C THR A 126 18.12 -11.73 4.38
N LEU A 127 16.98 -11.14 4.74
CA LEU A 127 15.72 -11.85 4.96
C LEU A 127 14.54 -11.14 4.29
N LEU A 128 13.68 -11.94 3.68
CA LEU A 128 12.39 -11.51 3.12
C LEU A 128 11.26 -12.00 4.02
N ALA A 129 10.40 -11.10 4.48
CA ALA A 129 9.17 -11.44 5.16
C ALA A 129 8.00 -11.53 4.18
N SER A 130 7.11 -12.51 4.37
CA SER A 130 5.86 -12.62 3.62
C SER A 130 4.67 -12.91 4.53
N GLY A 131 3.66 -12.06 4.45
CA GLY A 131 2.36 -12.24 5.09
C GLY A 131 1.35 -12.83 4.10
N SER A 132 0.49 -13.72 4.57
CA SER A 132 -0.46 -14.42 3.72
C SER A 132 -1.87 -14.45 4.33
N HIS A 133 -2.86 -14.71 3.48
CA HIS A 133 -4.25 -14.92 3.89
C HIS A 133 -4.44 -16.18 4.76
N ASP A 134 -3.43 -17.04 4.92
CA ASP A 134 -3.47 -18.14 5.88
C ASP A 134 -3.18 -17.72 7.32
N GLY A 135 -2.93 -16.43 7.57
CA GLY A 135 -2.60 -15.91 8.89
C GLY A 135 -1.16 -16.23 9.33
N ILE A 136 -0.33 -16.72 8.43
CA ILE A 136 1.03 -17.14 8.75
C ILE A 136 2.04 -16.16 8.13
N LEU A 137 2.95 -15.70 8.97
CA LEU A 137 4.12 -14.93 8.58
C LEU A 137 5.30 -15.90 8.35
N ARG A 138 5.96 -15.76 7.20
CA ARG A 138 7.13 -16.58 6.83
C ARG A 138 8.31 -15.72 6.48
N LEU A 139 9.49 -16.17 6.86
CA LEU A 139 10.76 -15.56 6.50
C LEU A 139 11.55 -16.47 5.55
N TRP A 140 12.19 -15.86 4.59
CA TRP A 140 12.91 -16.53 3.51
C TRP A 140 14.31 -15.93 3.35
N THR A 141 15.28 -16.76 2.99
CA THR A 141 16.58 -16.30 2.53
C THR A 141 16.48 -15.74 1.11
N PRO A 142 17.47 -14.96 0.62
CA PRO A 142 17.53 -14.51 -0.76
C PRO A 142 17.56 -15.66 -1.79
N GLN A 143 17.97 -16.85 -1.38
CA GLN A 143 17.98 -18.07 -2.20
C GLN A 143 16.62 -18.78 -2.26
N GLY A 144 15.63 -18.29 -1.47
CA GLY A 144 14.28 -18.85 -1.42
C GLY A 144 14.09 -19.96 -0.39
N ASP A 145 15.08 -20.21 0.48
CA ASP A 145 14.96 -21.18 1.55
C ASP A 145 14.10 -20.65 2.69
N LEU A 146 13.23 -21.49 3.24
CA LEU A 146 12.41 -21.13 4.39
C LEU A 146 13.28 -21.02 5.65
N HIS A 147 13.34 -19.81 6.21
CA HIS A 147 14.13 -19.51 7.41
C HIS A 147 13.30 -19.68 8.68
N LEU A 148 12.08 -19.13 8.71
CA LEU A 148 11.24 -19.12 9.91
C LEU A 148 9.74 -19.08 9.56
N VAL A 149 8.92 -19.70 10.43
CA VAL A 149 7.45 -19.67 10.35
C VAL A 149 6.90 -19.16 11.66
N MET A 150 6.05 -18.14 11.62
CA MET A 150 5.39 -17.54 12.78
C MET A 150 3.89 -17.52 12.54
N SER A 151 3.12 -18.17 13.44
CA SER A 151 1.68 -18.35 13.32
C SER A 151 0.98 -17.97 14.61
N MET A 152 0.12 -16.95 14.55
CA MET A 152 -0.72 -16.53 15.68
C MET A 152 -1.97 -15.80 15.22
N HIS A 153 -1.94 -15.13 14.06
CA HIS A 153 -3.14 -14.51 13.50
C HIS A 153 -4.22 -15.54 13.21
N GLN A 154 -5.48 -15.19 13.51
CA GLN A 154 -6.65 -16.03 13.25
C GLN A 154 -7.31 -15.72 11.90
N GLY A 155 -6.73 -14.87 11.10
CA GLY A 155 -7.22 -14.46 9.78
C GLY A 155 -6.11 -13.93 8.89
N PRO A 156 -6.45 -13.49 7.67
CA PRO A 156 -5.51 -12.89 6.73
C PRO A 156 -4.62 -11.83 7.33
N ILE A 157 -3.33 -11.89 7.06
CA ILE A 157 -2.38 -10.81 7.35
C ILE A 157 -2.48 -9.80 6.20
N PHE A 158 -2.65 -8.51 6.49
CA PHE A 158 -2.72 -7.44 5.49
C PHE A 158 -1.43 -6.62 5.40
N GLY A 159 -0.81 -6.28 6.50
CA GLY A 159 0.43 -5.52 6.57
C GLY A 159 1.54 -6.29 7.26
N VAL A 160 2.75 -6.19 6.72
CA VAL A 160 3.98 -6.71 7.32
C VAL A 160 5.05 -5.63 7.21
N HIS A 161 5.67 -5.26 8.32
CA HIS A 161 6.73 -4.26 8.33
C HIS A 161 7.87 -4.62 9.28
N TRP A 162 9.09 -4.53 8.77
CA TRP A 162 10.30 -4.64 9.56
C TRP A 162 10.55 -3.38 10.38
N ASN A 163 11.08 -3.56 11.59
CA ASN A 163 11.72 -2.44 12.27
C ASN A 163 13.06 -2.09 11.59
N GLN A 164 13.61 -0.93 11.88
CA GLN A 164 14.83 -0.45 11.21
C GLN A 164 16.02 -1.39 11.40
N LYS A 165 16.14 -2.03 12.56
CA LYS A 165 17.25 -2.94 12.89
C LYS A 165 17.12 -4.32 12.23
N GLY A 166 16.00 -4.64 11.61
CA GLY A 166 15.75 -5.97 11.06
C GLY A 166 15.62 -7.07 12.12
N THR A 167 15.35 -6.71 13.37
CA THR A 167 15.25 -7.65 14.52
C THR A 167 13.82 -7.97 14.92
N MET A 168 12.88 -7.14 14.52
CA MET A 168 11.46 -7.29 14.82
C MET A 168 10.60 -7.07 13.59
N LEU A 169 9.45 -7.74 13.56
CA LEU A 169 8.41 -7.56 12.56
C LEU A 169 7.12 -7.11 13.24
N LEU A 170 6.36 -6.29 12.54
CA LEU A 170 5.02 -5.88 12.92
C LEU A 170 4.06 -6.37 11.85
N THR A 171 2.99 -7.05 12.26
CA THR A 171 1.94 -7.53 11.37
C THR A 171 0.58 -7.02 11.81
N GLY A 172 -0.30 -6.74 10.85
CA GLY A 172 -1.70 -6.40 11.06
C GLY A 172 -2.60 -7.36 10.31
N GLY A 173 -3.68 -7.81 10.95
CA GLY A 173 -4.51 -8.86 10.42
C GLY A 173 -6.02 -8.59 10.45
N ALA A 174 -6.75 -9.42 9.69
CA ALA A 174 -8.21 -9.40 9.62
C ALA A 174 -8.89 -9.81 10.94
N ASP A 175 -8.14 -10.35 11.88
CA ASP A 175 -8.59 -10.70 13.24
C ASP A 175 -8.66 -9.48 14.19
N GLY A 176 -8.42 -8.27 13.68
CA GLY A 176 -8.41 -7.04 14.48
C GLY A 176 -7.17 -6.89 15.35
N THR A 177 -6.15 -7.74 15.18
CA THR A 177 -4.93 -7.70 15.98
C THR A 177 -3.74 -7.17 15.20
N ALA A 178 -2.83 -6.49 15.92
CA ALA A 178 -1.48 -6.23 15.48
C ALA A 178 -0.50 -7.01 16.36
N ILE A 179 0.50 -7.63 15.76
CA ILE A 179 1.46 -8.48 16.47
C ILE A 179 2.88 -8.03 16.18
N VAL A 180 3.66 -7.83 17.24
CA VAL A 180 5.10 -7.63 17.16
C VAL A 180 5.80 -8.95 17.41
N TRP A 181 6.69 -9.32 16.49
CA TRP A 181 7.45 -10.57 16.50
C TRP A 181 8.93 -10.29 16.75
N ASP A 182 9.55 -11.08 17.57
CA ASP A 182 11.00 -11.14 17.74
C ASP A 182 11.58 -12.17 16.77
N VAL A 183 12.37 -11.72 15.80
CA VAL A 183 12.88 -12.57 14.72
C VAL A 183 13.94 -13.56 15.22
N GLY A 184 14.76 -13.15 16.19
CA GLY A 184 15.82 -14.01 16.72
C GLY A 184 15.28 -15.22 17.47
N SER A 185 14.17 -15.07 18.18
CA SER A 185 13.52 -16.17 18.91
C SER A 185 12.36 -16.84 18.17
N GLY A 186 11.85 -16.19 17.10
CA GLY A 186 10.64 -16.62 16.39
C GLY A 186 9.34 -16.51 17.20
N ARG A 187 9.35 -15.75 18.29
CA ARG A 187 8.23 -15.64 19.24
C ARG A 187 7.52 -14.29 19.13
N THR A 188 6.27 -14.30 19.55
CA THR A 188 5.51 -13.08 19.76
C THR A 188 6.14 -12.26 20.90
N ARG A 189 6.49 -11.02 20.60
CA ARG A 189 6.96 -10.03 21.59
C ARG A 189 5.81 -9.30 22.26
N GLN A 190 4.80 -8.92 21.44
CA GLN A 190 3.60 -8.24 21.90
C GLN A 190 2.44 -8.48 20.95
N GLN A 191 1.26 -8.71 21.48
CA GLN A 191 0.01 -8.73 20.74
C GLN A 191 -0.88 -7.58 21.21
N ILE A 192 -1.50 -6.88 20.26
CA ILE A 192 -2.35 -5.73 20.49
C ILE A 192 -3.71 -6.04 19.85
N SER A 193 -4.75 -6.08 20.69
CA SER A 193 -6.13 -6.35 20.30
C SER A 193 -6.99 -5.15 20.71
N LEU A 194 -6.74 -4.02 20.08
CA LEU A 194 -7.40 -2.74 20.40
C LEU A 194 -8.43 -2.34 19.36
N HIS A 195 -8.30 -2.86 18.15
CA HIS A 195 -9.23 -2.58 17.09
C HIS A 195 -10.44 -3.52 17.12
N SER A 196 -11.62 -2.97 16.84
CA SER A 196 -12.87 -3.72 16.77
C SER A 196 -13.16 -4.33 15.39
N ASN A 197 -12.30 -4.02 14.40
CA ASN A 197 -12.39 -4.51 13.04
C ASN A 197 -10.98 -4.76 12.47
N ASN A 198 -10.88 -5.19 11.21
CA ASN A 198 -9.63 -5.52 10.53
C ASN A 198 -8.56 -4.45 10.72
N VAL A 199 -7.33 -4.83 11.07
CA VAL A 199 -6.16 -3.96 10.97
C VAL A 199 -5.71 -3.93 9.53
N MET A 200 -5.88 -2.78 8.88
CA MET A 200 -5.69 -2.61 7.45
C MET A 200 -4.23 -2.37 7.08
N ASP A 201 -3.54 -1.60 7.92
CA ASP A 201 -2.13 -1.26 7.70
C ASP A 201 -1.42 -1.02 9.03
N VAL A 202 -0.11 -1.24 9.03
CA VAL A 202 0.75 -1.05 10.19
C VAL A 202 2.07 -0.43 9.75
N GLN A 203 2.71 0.36 10.62
CA GLN A 203 4.02 0.92 10.32
C GLN A 203 4.84 1.19 11.57
N TRP A 204 6.14 0.83 11.54
CA TRP A 204 7.10 1.26 12.54
C TRP A 204 7.49 2.72 12.38
N LEU A 205 7.72 3.39 13.51
CA LEU A 205 8.48 4.63 13.52
C LEU A 205 9.95 4.26 13.29
N THR A 206 10.49 4.57 12.13
CA THR A 206 11.86 4.25 11.76
C THR A 206 12.75 5.48 11.97
N GLY A 207 13.83 5.37 12.75
CA GLY A 207 14.77 6.48 12.98
C GLY A 207 15.70 6.75 11.80
N ARG A 208 15.24 6.61 10.54
CA ARG A 208 16.08 6.89 9.37
C ARG A 208 16.50 8.35 9.39
N SER A 209 17.72 8.62 9.83
CA SER A 209 18.39 9.88 9.54
C SER A 209 19.11 9.71 8.21
N PHE A 210 18.80 10.57 7.25
CA PHE A 210 19.71 10.76 6.13
C PHE A 210 20.98 11.41 6.68
N GLU A 211 22.11 10.76 6.42
CA GLU A 211 23.48 11.11 6.76
C GLU A 211 23.66 12.37 7.65
N HIS A 212 24.07 12.14 8.90
CA HIS A 212 24.62 13.13 9.84
C HIS A 212 23.67 14.08 10.63
N VAL A 213 22.37 13.98 10.50
CA VAL A 213 21.44 14.75 11.35
C VAL A 213 20.80 13.82 12.39
N ALA A 214 21.10 14.03 13.68
CA ALA A 214 20.43 13.31 14.75
C ALA A 214 18.92 13.59 14.69
N HIS A 215 18.11 12.56 14.44
CA HIS A 215 16.66 12.70 14.38
C HIS A 215 16.13 12.95 15.80
N PRO A 216 15.24 13.93 16.02
CA PRO A 216 14.73 14.24 17.37
C PRO A 216 14.03 13.05 18.06
N ASN A 217 13.52 12.10 17.26
CA ASN A 217 12.81 10.91 17.75
C ASN A 217 13.64 9.61 17.64
N GLN A 218 14.94 9.68 17.36
CA GLN A 218 15.78 8.49 17.17
C GLN A 218 15.81 7.56 18.40
N ALA A 219 15.69 8.12 19.61
CA ALA A 219 15.61 7.33 20.85
C ALA A 219 14.31 6.49 20.94
N LEU A 220 13.28 6.83 20.16
CA LEU A 220 11.99 6.14 20.10
C LEU A 220 11.87 5.23 18.86
N ALA A 221 12.86 5.28 17.98
CA ALA A 221 12.93 4.36 16.83
C ALA A 221 12.93 2.92 17.33
N ASP A 222 12.26 2.03 16.61
CA ASP A 222 12.03 0.64 17.00
C ASP A 222 11.21 0.42 18.29
N ALA A 223 10.74 1.49 18.95
CA ALA A 223 9.88 1.42 20.11
C ALA A 223 8.43 1.85 19.84
N LEU A 224 8.21 2.70 18.82
CA LEU A 224 6.90 3.20 18.45
C LEU A 224 6.46 2.64 17.10
N PHE A 225 5.17 2.41 16.99
CA PHE A 225 4.52 1.98 15.74
C PHE A 225 3.07 2.46 15.70
N ALA A 226 2.53 2.57 14.50
CA ALA A 226 1.14 2.92 14.28
C ALA A 226 0.39 1.77 13.63
N THR A 227 -0.90 1.69 13.92
CA THR A 227 -1.86 0.75 13.32
C THR A 227 -3.09 1.50 12.86
N CYS A 228 -3.70 1.12 11.75
CA CYS A 228 -5.00 1.65 11.34
C CYS A 228 -5.98 0.52 11.00
N SER A 229 -7.26 0.84 11.09
CA SER A 229 -8.30 -0.18 11.02
C SER A 229 -9.54 0.25 10.26
N ALA A 230 -10.27 -0.76 9.81
CA ALA A 230 -11.63 -0.63 9.32
C ALA A 230 -12.65 -0.19 10.42
N ASP A 231 -12.23 -0.01 11.66
CA ASP A 231 -13.01 0.62 12.72
C ASP A 231 -12.92 2.17 12.74
N ALA A 232 -12.36 2.77 11.69
CA ALA A 232 -12.17 4.21 11.51
C ALA A 232 -11.16 4.84 12.48
N THR A 233 -10.35 4.04 13.20
CA THR A 233 -9.36 4.55 14.16
C THR A 233 -7.93 4.27 13.73
N VAL A 234 -7.02 5.13 14.22
CA VAL A 234 -5.57 4.94 14.13
C VAL A 234 -5.01 4.95 15.54
N HIS A 235 -4.18 3.99 15.88
CA HIS A 235 -3.48 3.92 17.16
C HIS A 235 -1.99 4.15 16.97
N LEU A 236 -1.41 4.99 17.83
CA LEU A 236 0.03 5.08 18.05
C LEU A 236 0.37 4.27 19.30
N CYS A 237 1.17 3.25 19.13
CA CYS A 237 1.51 2.28 20.16
C CYS A 237 3.00 2.32 20.52
N LYS A 238 3.34 1.87 21.72
CA LYS A 238 4.71 1.71 22.18
C LYS A 238 4.97 0.26 22.56
N LEU A 239 6.11 -0.24 22.15
CA LEU A 239 6.55 -1.59 22.51
C LEU A 239 6.65 -1.73 24.05
N GLY A 240 6.03 -2.79 24.57
CA GLY A 240 5.96 -3.05 26.01
C GLY A 240 4.77 -2.40 26.72
N GLU A 241 4.03 -1.49 26.07
CA GLU A 241 2.84 -0.86 26.65
C GLU A 241 1.55 -1.56 26.13
N PRO A 242 0.62 -1.97 27.03
CA PRO A 242 -0.58 -2.69 26.63
C PRO A 242 -1.66 -1.79 26.01
N LYS A 243 -1.54 -0.48 26.19
CA LYS A 243 -2.50 0.52 25.67
C LYS A 243 -1.83 1.42 24.64
N PRO A 244 -2.59 1.98 23.69
CA PRO A 244 -2.05 2.95 22.75
C PRO A 244 -1.63 4.21 23.52
N ILE A 245 -0.55 4.85 23.05
CA ILE A 245 -0.13 6.15 23.55
C ILE A 245 -1.11 7.22 23.11
N LYS A 246 -1.57 7.12 21.87
CA LYS A 246 -2.57 8.01 21.27
C LYS A 246 -3.55 7.21 20.42
N THR A 247 -4.80 7.66 20.41
CA THR A 247 -5.86 7.20 19.52
C THR A 247 -6.38 8.38 18.72
N PHE A 248 -6.32 8.26 17.40
CA PHE A 248 -6.85 9.24 16.47
C PHE A 248 -8.17 8.68 15.90
N ALA A 249 -9.29 9.31 16.26
CA ALA A 249 -10.65 8.85 15.93
C ALA A 249 -11.46 10.00 15.30
N ARG A 250 -11.01 10.49 14.15
CA ARG A 250 -11.65 11.59 13.41
C ARG A 250 -12.12 11.17 12.01
N HIS A 251 -11.65 10.02 11.52
CA HIS A 251 -12.22 9.42 10.31
C HIS A 251 -13.63 8.91 10.61
N THR A 252 -14.49 8.94 9.60
CA THR A 252 -15.88 8.50 9.71
C THR A 252 -16.13 7.17 9.00
N ASP A 253 -15.10 6.63 8.34
CA ASP A 253 -15.12 5.34 7.66
C ASP A 253 -13.74 4.66 7.76
N GLU A 254 -13.60 3.46 7.21
CA GLU A 254 -12.41 2.64 7.27
C GLU A 254 -11.13 3.40 6.91
N VAL A 255 -10.06 3.20 7.70
CA VAL A 255 -8.74 3.76 7.41
C VAL A 255 -7.89 2.70 6.70
N ASN A 256 -7.55 2.96 5.45
CA ASN A 256 -6.89 2.01 4.57
C ASN A 256 -5.37 1.99 4.68
N ALA A 257 -4.77 3.15 4.93
CA ALA A 257 -3.31 3.29 4.91
C ALA A 257 -2.83 4.37 5.88
N ILE A 258 -1.66 4.15 6.46
CA ILE A 258 -0.96 5.11 7.31
C ILE A 258 0.50 5.21 6.91
N ARG A 259 1.08 6.42 6.97
CA ARG A 259 2.53 6.63 6.73
C ARG A 259 3.08 7.74 7.60
N PHE A 260 4.20 7.45 8.29
CA PHE A 260 5.01 8.49 8.92
C PHE A 260 5.75 9.31 7.87
N ASP A 261 5.83 10.61 8.07
CA ASP A 261 6.64 11.50 7.23
C ASP A 261 8.15 11.22 7.40
N PRO A 262 9.01 11.67 6.48
CA PRO A 262 10.45 11.46 6.60
C PRO A 262 11.07 12.01 7.89
N SER A 263 10.52 13.12 8.43
CA SER A 263 10.97 13.68 9.71
C SER A 263 10.42 12.96 10.94
N GLN A 264 9.44 12.07 10.75
CA GLN A 264 8.75 11.32 11.81
C GLN A 264 8.12 12.21 12.89
N THR A 265 7.71 13.39 12.47
CA THR A 265 6.98 14.35 13.29
C THR A 265 5.50 14.43 12.92
N LEU A 266 5.15 13.84 11.78
CA LEU A 266 3.78 13.75 11.27
C LEU A 266 3.43 12.31 10.92
N LEU A 267 2.16 11.96 11.06
CA LEU A 267 1.55 10.73 10.56
C LEU A 267 0.44 11.13 9.57
N ALA A 268 0.38 10.52 8.40
CA ALA A 268 -0.75 10.64 7.49
C ALA A 268 -1.62 9.40 7.54
N SER A 269 -2.95 9.55 7.46
CA SER A 269 -3.92 8.47 7.34
C SER A 269 -4.89 8.74 6.19
N ALA A 270 -5.17 7.72 5.38
CA ALA A 270 -6.10 7.77 4.25
C ALA A 270 -7.30 6.87 4.50
N SER A 271 -8.51 7.35 4.17
CA SER A 271 -9.76 6.68 4.53
C SER A 271 -10.78 6.64 3.38
N ASP A 272 -11.73 5.72 3.54
CA ASP A 272 -12.94 5.63 2.72
C ASP A 272 -13.87 6.83 2.86
N ASP A 273 -13.70 7.65 3.90
CA ASP A 273 -14.41 8.92 4.06
C ASP A 273 -13.98 10.01 3.06
N ALA A 274 -13.17 9.63 2.06
CA ALA A 274 -12.60 10.48 1.01
C ALA A 274 -11.63 11.57 1.52
N ASN A 275 -11.19 11.50 2.78
CA ASN A 275 -10.26 12.46 3.36
C ASN A 275 -8.92 11.79 3.71
N VAL A 276 -7.92 12.65 3.83
CA VAL A 276 -6.62 12.29 4.41
C VAL A 276 -6.37 13.21 5.58
N HIS A 277 -6.02 12.65 6.72
CA HIS A 277 -5.67 13.42 7.91
C HIS A 277 -4.17 13.43 8.12
N ILE A 278 -3.64 14.60 8.48
CA ILE A 278 -2.25 14.80 8.89
C ILE A 278 -2.24 15.03 10.41
N TRP A 279 -1.59 14.14 11.14
CA TRP A 279 -1.55 14.15 12.60
C TRP A 279 -0.19 14.61 13.10
N PRO A 280 -0.11 15.60 14.01
CA PRO A 280 1.14 15.99 14.62
C PRO A 280 1.57 14.95 15.66
N LEU A 281 2.85 14.61 15.68
CA LEU A 281 3.44 13.68 16.62
C LEU A 281 4.34 14.43 17.61
N ASN A 282 3.76 14.90 18.73
CA ASN A 282 4.52 15.47 19.83
C ASN A 282 5.08 14.36 20.70
N LEU A 283 6.27 13.85 20.35
CA LEU A 283 6.90 12.71 21.02
C LEU A 283 7.89 13.11 22.12
N SER A 284 8.14 14.40 22.34
CA SER A 284 9.16 14.92 23.25
C SER A 284 8.98 14.54 24.74
N GLY A 285 7.76 14.18 25.17
CA GLY A 285 7.47 13.70 26.51
C GLY A 285 7.57 12.18 26.68
N LEU A 286 7.67 11.41 25.61
CA LEU A 286 7.58 9.93 25.68
C LEU A 286 8.92 9.26 25.99
N ALA A 287 10.03 9.95 25.85
CA ALA A 287 11.36 9.47 26.24
C ALA A 287 11.55 9.47 27.77
N THR A 288 10.79 10.28 28.49
CA THR A 288 10.78 10.36 29.94
C THR A 288 9.45 9.83 30.45
N SER A 289 9.46 8.93 31.43
CA SER A 289 8.33 8.12 31.95
C SER A 289 7.11 8.88 32.50
N THR A 290 6.84 10.11 32.09
CA THR A 290 5.70 10.90 32.60
C THR A 290 4.53 10.82 31.60
N THR A 291 3.58 10.02 31.97
CA THR A 291 2.35 9.68 31.24
C THR A 291 1.28 10.77 31.26
N SER A 292 1.54 11.95 30.75
CA SER A 292 0.46 12.92 30.51
C SER A 292 0.54 13.46 29.08
N VAL A 293 -0.12 12.76 28.15
CA VAL A 293 -0.42 13.29 26.82
C VAL A 293 -1.47 14.39 27.00
N ALA A 294 -1.20 15.60 26.51
CA ALA A 294 -2.16 16.69 26.55
C ALA A 294 -3.43 16.29 25.77
N PRO A 295 -4.63 16.54 26.30
CA PRO A 295 -5.89 16.12 25.69
C PRO A 295 -6.13 16.64 24.27
N ASN A 296 -5.46 17.71 23.86
CA ASN A 296 -5.65 18.39 22.57
C ASN A 296 -4.77 17.84 21.43
N ASP A 297 -3.98 16.80 21.66
CA ASP A 297 -2.99 16.27 20.70
C ASP A 297 -3.58 15.22 19.74
N THR A 298 -4.91 15.04 19.76
CA THR A 298 -5.65 14.08 18.92
C THR A 298 -6.38 14.74 17.74
N GLU A 299 -6.23 16.06 17.57
CA GLU A 299 -6.77 16.78 16.43
C GLU A 299 -5.78 16.72 15.26
N PRO A 300 -6.29 16.55 14.02
CA PRO A 300 -5.42 16.60 12.86
C PRO A 300 -4.89 18.03 12.64
N LEU A 301 -3.62 18.14 12.26
CA LEU A 301 -3.02 19.40 11.82
C LEU A 301 -3.74 19.92 10.57
N HIS A 302 -4.01 19.01 9.64
CA HIS A 302 -4.76 19.28 8.42
C HIS A 302 -5.69 18.14 8.09
N ILE A 303 -6.85 18.46 7.51
CA ILE A 303 -7.75 17.53 6.82
C ILE A 303 -7.67 17.86 5.33
N LEU A 304 -7.04 17.01 4.55
CA LEU A 304 -6.88 17.19 3.11
C LEU A 304 -8.17 16.75 2.43
N ARG A 305 -8.94 17.72 1.98
CA ARG A 305 -10.24 17.53 1.34
C ARG A 305 -10.14 17.78 -0.16
N GLY A 306 -10.78 16.94 -0.95
CA GLY A 306 -10.81 17.11 -2.40
C GLY A 306 -11.08 15.86 -3.18
N HIS A 307 -10.65 14.68 -2.69
CA HIS A 307 -11.11 13.42 -3.26
C HIS A 307 -12.63 13.29 -3.06
N THR A 308 -13.30 12.62 -4.00
CA THR A 308 -14.77 12.45 -4.00
C THR A 308 -15.18 11.01 -3.73
N GLN A 309 -14.22 10.11 -3.66
CA GLN A 309 -14.38 8.71 -3.30
C GLN A 309 -13.23 8.26 -2.39
N GLU A 310 -13.26 7.00 -2.00
CA GLU A 310 -12.32 6.37 -1.08
C GLU A 310 -10.86 6.65 -1.44
N VAL A 311 -10.02 6.91 -0.44
CA VAL A 311 -8.57 7.08 -0.60
C VAL A 311 -7.87 5.82 -0.10
N TYR A 312 -7.19 5.12 -1.02
CA TYR A 312 -6.60 3.81 -0.73
C TYR A 312 -5.13 3.82 -0.40
N ALA A 313 -4.37 4.64 -1.12
CA ALA A 313 -2.93 4.64 -0.95
C ALA A 313 -2.44 6.06 -0.72
N LEU A 314 -1.36 6.16 0.06
CA LEU A 314 -0.64 7.39 0.28
C LEU A 314 0.87 7.11 0.37
N ALA A 315 1.66 8.07 -0.08
CA ALA A 315 3.11 8.03 0.03
C ALA A 315 3.67 9.43 0.27
N TRP A 316 4.65 9.53 1.16
CA TRP A 316 5.44 10.73 1.34
C TRP A 316 6.53 10.82 0.28
N ASN A 317 6.74 12.01 -0.24
CA ASN A 317 7.92 12.28 -1.06
C ASN A 317 9.15 12.41 -0.16
N ASN A 318 10.32 12.19 -0.73
CA ASN A 318 11.60 12.36 -0.04
C ASN A 318 12.00 13.86 -0.01
N THR A 319 11.09 14.69 0.52
CA THR A 319 11.20 16.15 0.67
C THR A 319 10.80 16.59 2.06
N GLY A 320 11.25 17.76 2.49
CA GLY A 320 11.03 18.31 3.83
C GLY A 320 12.04 17.82 4.86
N PRO A 321 11.92 18.27 6.11
CA PRO A 321 12.82 17.91 7.19
C PRO A 321 13.01 16.39 7.31
N GLY A 322 14.23 15.94 7.58
CA GLY A 322 14.56 14.52 7.73
C GLY A 322 14.65 13.73 6.42
N SER A 323 14.58 14.40 5.26
CA SER A 323 14.67 13.80 3.93
C SER A 323 15.96 14.19 3.20
N SER A 324 16.15 13.65 1.98
CA SER A 324 17.25 14.05 1.09
C SER A 324 17.12 15.48 0.52
N HIS A 325 15.95 16.11 0.65
CA HIS A 325 15.65 17.46 0.19
C HIS A 325 15.01 18.29 1.31
N PRO A 326 15.76 18.62 2.37
CA PRO A 326 15.19 19.20 3.60
C PRO A 326 14.62 20.61 3.40
N ASP A 327 15.11 21.35 2.40
CA ASP A 327 14.68 22.75 2.12
C ASP A 327 13.39 22.83 1.29
N LYS A 328 12.89 21.69 0.80
CA LYS A 328 11.61 21.63 0.07
C LYS A 328 10.46 21.40 1.05
N PRO A 329 9.21 21.83 0.73
CA PRO A 329 8.06 21.52 1.54
C PRO A 329 7.82 20.02 1.61
N ARG A 330 7.23 19.53 2.72
CA ARG A 330 6.76 18.14 2.82
C ARG A 330 5.65 17.91 1.80
N MET A 331 5.87 16.95 0.91
CA MET A 331 4.88 16.58 -0.09
C MET A 331 4.34 15.18 0.18
N LEU A 332 3.02 15.05 0.13
CA LEU A 332 2.28 13.80 0.23
C LEU A 332 1.54 13.56 -1.07
N ALA A 333 1.55 12.33 -1.58
CA ALA A 333 0.67 11.91 -2.67
C ALA A 333 -0.39 10.94 -2.16
N THR A 334 -1.57 11.00 -2.77
CA THR A 334 -2.74 10.15 -2.46
C THR A 334 -3.37 9.60 -3.72
N ALA A 335 -3.86 8.36 -3.67
CA ALA A 335 -4.57 7.69 -4.75
C ALA A 335 -5.99 7.34 -4.33
N SER A 336 -6.96 7.57 -5.21
CA SER A 336 -8.38 7.41 -4.89
C SER A 336 -9.16 6.69 -5.98
N PHE A 337 -10.31 6.17 -5.57
CA PHE A 337 -11.32 5.60 -6.46
C PHE A 337 -12.00 6.66 -7.33
N ASP A 338 -11.82 7.95 -7.06
CA ASP A 338 -12.29 9.05 -7.90
C ASP A 338 -11.50 9.18 -9.21
N HIS A 339 -10.67 8.21 -9.56
CA HIS A 339 -9.82 8.11 -10.74
C HIS A 339 -8.68 9.12 -10.77
N THR A 340 -8.40 9.79 -9.65
CA THR A 340 -7.32 10.78 -9.55
C THR A 340 -6.28 10.38 -8.51
N ALA A 341 -5.06 10.85 -8.73
CA ALA A 341 -4.09 11.00 -7.67
C ALA A 341 -3.86 12.49 -7.39
N ARG A 342 -3.50 12.83 -6.17
CA ARG A 342 -3.27 14.22 -5.77
C ARG A 342 -1.93 14.35 -5.07
N ILE A 343 -1.28 15.51 -5.28
CA ILE A 343 -0.07 15.89 -4.56
C ILE A 343 -0.43 17.08 -3.66
N TRP A 344 -0.06 16.94 -2.39
CA TRP A 344 -0.38 17.90 -1.33
C TRP A 344 0.89 18.48 -0.72
N ASN A 345 0.83 19.75 -0.35
CA ASN A 345 1.77 20.33 0.60
C ASN A 345 1.26 20.05 2.01
N ALA A 346 1.94 19.17 2.73
CA ALA A 346 1.49 18.74 4.05
C ALA A 346 1.75 19.77 5.15
N ASP A 347 2.62 20.75 4.92
CA ASP A 347 2.87 21.85 5.86
C ASP A 347 1.72 22.87 5.86
N THR A 348 1.03 23.06 4.71
CA THR A 348 -0.06 24.02 4.54
C THR A 348 -1.43 23.40 4.36
N GLY A 349 -1.50 22.09 4.09
CA GLY A 349 -2.74 21.37 3.74
C GLY A 349 -3.23 21.64 2.31
N ALA A 350 -2.49 22.40 1.49
CA ALA A 350 -2.91 22.79 0.15
C ALA A 350 -2.74 21.65 -0.87
N CYS A 351 -3.72 21.43 -1.73
CA CYS A 351 -3.59 20.59 -2.91
C CYS A 351 -2.73 21.33 -3.95
N LEU A 352 -1.55 20.77 -4.27
CA LEU A 352 -0.65 21.36 -5.27
C LEU A 352 -1.05 20.94 -6.67
N HIS A 353 -1.35 19.66 -6.86
CA HIS A 353 -1.67 19.11 -8.17
C HIS A 353 -2.74 18.02 -8.08
N VAL A 354 -3.58 17.94 -9.11
CA VAL A 354 -4.52 16.85 -9.37
C VAL A 354 -4.03 16.13 -10.62
N ILE A 355 -3.61 14.88 -10.47
CA ILE A 355 -3.16 14.04 -11.57
C ILE A 355 -4.37 13.33 -12.15
N GLN A 356 -4.66 13.62 -13.40
CA GLN A 356 -5.72 13.04 -14.20
C GLN A 356 -5.13 12.14 -15.30
N GLY A 357 -5.95 11.29 -15.91
CA GLY A 357 -5.53 10.41 -17.02
C GLY A 357 -5.80 8.94 -16.78
N HIS A 358 -6.14 8.55 -15.55
CA HIS A 358 -6.73 7.25 -15.27
C HIS A 358 -8.22 7.25 -15.61
N GLU A 359 -8.67 6.18 -16.26
CA GLU A 359 -10.08 5.97 -16.65
C GLU A 359 -10.88 5.23 -15.57
N MET A 360 -10.17 4.61 -14.60
CA MET A 360 -10.74 3.91 -13.47
C MET A 360 -9.95 4.23 -12.19
N SER A 361 -10.32 3.61 -11.08
CA SER A 361 -9.72 3.84 -9.77
C SER A 361 -8.20 3.74 -9.78
N VAL A 362 -7.54 4.73 -9.18
CA VAL A 362 -6.10 4.70 -8.91
C VAL A 362 -5.87 3.92 -7.63
N PHE A 363 -5.12 2.85 -7.73
CA PHE A 363 -5.03 1.84 -6.69
C PHE A 363 -3.72 1.90 -5.90
N THR A 364 -2.63 2.27 -6.57
CA THR A 364 -1.29 2.30 -6.00
C THR A 364 -0.52 3.51 -6.49
N LEU A 365 0.43 3.95 -5.69
CA LEU A 365 1.35 5.02 -6.06
C LEU A 365 2.68 4.89 -5.30
N CYS A 366 3.74 5.40 -5.90
CA CYS A 366 5.03 5.54 -5.23
C CYS A 366 5.87 6.66 -5.85
N PHE A 367 6.59 7.40 -5.01
CA PHE A 367 7.56 8.39 -5.49
C PHE A 367 8.86 7.74 -5.91
N SER A 368 9.50 8.30 -6.92
CA SER A 368 10.86 7.93 -7.28
C SER A 368 11.85 8.34 -6.16
N PRO A 369 12.96 7.60 -5.97
CA PRO A 369 13.96 7.93 -4.95
C PRO A 369 14.54 9.34 -5.07
N CYS A 370 14.62 9.85 -6.30
CA CYS A 370 15.10 11.22 -6.58
C CYS A 370 14.07 12.32 -6.28
N ALA A 371 12.90 11.99 -5.74
CA ALA A 371 11.81 12.90 -5.40
C ALA A 371 11.22 13.71 -6.58
N ARG A 372 11.58 13.41 -7.84
CA ARG A 372 11.14 14.18 -9.02
C ARG A 372 9.91 13.63 -9.70
N TYR A 373 9.63 12.34 -9.53
CA TYR A 373 8.54 11.66 -10.24
C TYR A 373 7.62 10.92 -9.28
N LEU A 374 6.35 10.85 -9.64
CA LEU A 374 5.34 10.03 -9.01
C LEU A 374 4.85 9.00 -10.02
N ALA A 375 4.91 7.72 -9.69
CA ALA A 375 4.26 6.66 -10.44
C ALA A 375 2.89 6.38 -9.81
N THR A 376 1.84 6.27 -10.63
CA THR A 376 0.49 5.89 -10.23
C THR A 376 0.03 4.71 -11.06
N GLY A 377 -0.69 3.76 -10.45
CA GLY A 377 -1.21 2.56 -11.10
C GLY A 377 -2.70 2.40 -10.82
N GLY A 378 -3.45 2.06 -11.88
CA GLY A 378 -4.91 1.98 -11.82
C GLY A 378 -5.48 0.63 -12.22
N ILE A 379 -6.77 0.45 -11.93
CA ILE A 379 -7.56 -0.69 -12.39
C ILE A 379 -7.77 -0.65 -13.93
N ASP A 380 -7.54 0.50 -14.55
CA ASP A 380 -7.54 0.74 -15.99
C ASP A 380 -6.33 0.13 -16.72
N HIS A 381 -5.50 -0.64 -16.03
CA HIS A 381 -4.29 -1.30 -16.53
C HIS A 381 -3.15 -0.33 -16.88
N ARG A 382 -3.25 0.95 -16.48
CA ARG A 382 -2.25 1.96 -16.79
C ARG A 382 -1.33 2.24 -15.63
N VAL A 383 -0.06 2.51 -15.96
CA VAL A 383 0.89 3.19 -15.10
C VAL A 383 1.16 4.55 -15.71
N LEU A 384 0.99 5.61 -14.94
CA LEU A 384 1.38 6.96 -15.33
C LEU A 384 2.56 7.41 -14.48
N ILE A 385 3.61 7.94 -15.13
CA ILE A 385 4.74 8.56 -14.44
C ILE A 385 4.66 10.05 -14.68
N THR A 386 4.45 10.76 -13.59
CA THR A 386 4.17 12.20 -13.59
C THR A 386 5.30 12.96 -12.92
N ARG A 387 5.75 14.06 -13.51
CA ARG A 387 6.71 14.97 -12.88
C ARG A 387 6.03 15.73 -11.75
N VAL A 388 6.65 15.73 -10.56
CA VAL A 388 6.07 16.29 -9.33
C VAL A 388 5.93 17.82 -9.41
N SER A 389 6.81 18.52 -10.15
CA SER A 389 6.87 19.99 -10.19
C SER A 389 5.72 20.65 -10.96
N ASP A 390 5.16 19.98 -11.95
CA ASP A 390 4.19 20.54 -12.90
C ASP A 390 3.02 19.59 -13.22
N ALA A 391 3.00 18.42 -12.60
CA ALA A 391 2.03 17.36 -12.84
C ALA A 391 1.96 16.87 -14.29
N HIS A 392 3.01 17.10 -15.09
CA HIS A 392 3.06 16.61 -16.47
C HIS A 392 3.39 15.11 -16.51
N THR A 393 2.56 14.32 -17.20
CA THR A 393 2.83 12.89 -17.43
C THR A 393 3.96 12.75 -18.45
N VAL A 394 5.09 12.22 -18.01
CA VAL A 394 6.31 12.06 -18.82
C VAL A 394 6.41 10.66 -19.44
N TYR A 395 5.71 9.69 -18.89
CA TYR A 395 5.70 8.33 -19.41
C TYR A 395 4.39 7.63 -19.04
N SER A 396 3.93 6.75 -19.93
CA SER A 396 2.72 5.94 -19.74
C SER A 396 2.97 4.52 -20.22
N TYR A 397 2.60 3.54 -19.39
CA TYR A 397 2.63 2.12 -19.72
C TYR A 397 1.23 1.53 -19.59
N THR A 398 0.87 0.63 -20.51
CA THR A 398 -0.40 -0.12 -20.44
C THR A 398 -0.10 -1.60 -20.33
N GLY A 399 -0.48 -2.18 -19.19
CA GLY A 399 -0.31 -3.60 -18.88
C GLY A 399 -1.44 -4.49 -19.41
N GLY A 400 -1.29 -5.80 -19.23
CA GLY A 400 -2.32 -6.79 -19.56
C GLY A 400 -3.42 -6.90 -18.51
N GLY A 401 -3.21 -6.41 -17.29
CA GLY A 401 -4.15 -6.45 -16.18
C GLY A 401 -4.08 -5.22 -15.29
N SER A 402 -4.98 -5.16 -14.30
CA SER A 402 -4.99 -4.08 -13.30
C SER A 402 -3.66 -3.99 -12.58
N ILE A 403 -3.20 -2.77 -12.33
CA ILE A 403 -1.95 -2.53 -11.62
C ILE A 403 -2.20 -2.64 -10.13
N MET A 404 -1.56 -3.63 -9.51
CA MET A 404 -1.78 -3.99 -8.11
C MET A 404 -0.78 -3.35 -7.17
N ASP A 405 0.47 -3.19 -7.62
CA ASP A 405 1.53 -2.57 -6.83
C ASP A 405 2.62 -2.00 -7.73
N LEU A 406 3.32 -0.99 -7.20
CA LEU A 406 4.42 -0.29 -7.85
C LEU A 406 5.59 -0.15 -6.87
N ALA A 407 6.79 -0.51 -7.30
CA ALA A 407 7.99 -0.38 -6.48
C ALA A 407 9.19 0.14 -7.30
N TRP A 408 9.73 1.31 -6.90
CA TRP A 408 10.98 1.84 -7.48
C TRP A 408 12.21 1.14 -6.91
N THR A 409 13.23 0.93 -7.75
CA THR A 409 14.55 0.54 -7.24
C THR A 409 15.17 1.67 -6.41
N GLN A 410 15.93 1.30 -5.38
CA GLN A 410 16.75 2.24 -4.61
C GLN A 410 18.17 2.40 -5.19
N THR A 411 18.50 1.67 -6.24
CA THR A 411 19.81 1.67 -6.92
C THR A 411 19.90 2.77 -7.99
N PRO A 412 21.10 3.05 -8.54
CA PRO A 412 21.29 4.06 -9.59
C PRO A 412 20.49 3.81 -10.88
N ARG A 413 20.09 2.57 -11.15
CA ARG A 413 19.21 2.25 -12.28
C ARG A 413 17.77 2.69 -11.93
N THR A 414 17.18 3.51 -12.79
CA THR A 414 15.80 3.98 -12.63
C THR A 414 14.82 2.91 -13.12
N GLN A 415 14.54 1.90 -12.31
CA GLN A 415 13.63 0.81 -12.65
C GLN A 415 12.39 0.83 -11.76
N LEU A 416 11.25 0.50 -12.35
CA LEU A 416 9.97 0.40 -11.66
C LEU A 416 9.41 -1.01 -11.84
N ALA A 417 9.22 -1.74 -10.74
CA ALA A 417 8.47 -2.98 -10.73
C ALA A 417 6.97 -2.70 -10.74
N VAL A 418 6.22 -3.43 -11.56
CA VAL A 418 4.79 -3.30 -11.79
C VAL A 418 4.13 -4.66 -11.59
N ALA A 419 3.45 -4.87 -10.48
CA ALA A 419 2.69 -6.07 -10.20
C ALA A 419 1.30 -5.99 -10.85
N GLN A 420 0.87 -7.03 -11.56
CA GLN A 420 -0.35 -7.01 -12.36
C GLN A 420 -1.28 -8.19 -12.07
N SER A 421 -2.59 -7.96 -12.26
CA SER A 421 -3.62 -8.98 -12.07
C SER A 421 -3.65 -10.05 -13.16
N ASP A 422 -2.95 -9.85 -14.29
CA ASP A 422 -2.80 -10.82 -15.38
C ASP A 422 -1.71 -11.88 -15.14
N LYS A 423 -1.25 -12.03 -13.87
CA LYS A 423 -0.22 -12.98 -13.42
C LYS A 423 1.21 -12.60 -13.80
N GLN A 424 1.42 -11.39 -14.27
CA GLN A 424 2.73 -10.91 -14.68
C GLN A 424 3.29 -9.92 -13.65
N LEU A 425 4.61 -9.98 -13.49
CA LEU A 425 5.41 -8.93 -12.92
C LEU A 425 6.20 -8.29 -14.06
N VAL A 426 6.13 -6.99 -14.20
CA VAL A 426 6.85 -6.26 -15.25
C VAL A 426 7.85 -5.31 -14.61
N VAL A 427 9.03 -5.22 -15.17
CA VAL A 427 10.04 -4.23 -14.78
C VAL A 427 10.23 -3.26 -15.93
N LEU A 428 9.92 -1.98 -15.67
CA LEU A 428 10.13 -0.88 -16.60
C LEU A 428 11.50 -0.26 -16.36
N ASP A 429 12.39 -0.29 -17.35
CA ASP A 429 13.64 0.45 -17.31
C ASP A 429 13.42 1.87 -17.85
N LEU A 430 13.46 2.84 -16.98
CA LEU A 430 13.15 4.23 -17.26
C LEU A 430 14.41 5.11 -17.35
N SER A 431 15.60 4.50 -17.37
CA SER A 431 16.87 5.20 -17.36
C SER A 431 17.04 6.15 -18.56
N THR A 432 16.45 5.82 -19.70
CA THR A 432 16.48 6.64 -20.93
C THR A 432 15.28 7.57 -21.08
N SER A 433 14.20 7.33 -20.35
CA SER A 433 12.92 8.05 -20.49
C SER A 433 12.74 9.20 -19.49
N LEU A 434 13.47 9.17 -18.39
CA LEU A 434 13.38 10.16 -17.30
C LEU A 434 14.69 10.97 -17.21
N HIS A 435 14.71 12.15 -17.80
CA HIS A 435 15.82 13.11 -17.74
C HIS A 435 15.45 14.41 -17.04
#